data_f60d1b326ea43a88c5bfc3d8886011c7
#
_entry.id   f60d1b326ea43a88c5bfc3d8886011c7
#
_cell.length_a   1.000
_cell.length_b   1.000
_cell.length_c   1.000
_cell.angle_alpha   90.00
_cell.angle_beta   90.00
_cell.angle_gamma   90.00
#
_symmetry.space_group_name_H-M   'P 1'
#
loop_
_entity.id
_entity.type
_entity.pdbx_description
1 polymer ?
#
loop_
_entity_poly.entity_id
_entity_poly.type
_entity_poly.pdbx_seq_one_letter_code
_entity_poly.pdbx_strand_id
1 'polypeptide(L)'
;MILVRVSTIAALAAVLIGAAPCAATPPVPGGTIYVLETPPSSLVIGCQGPCACPLFSRPTYGSFTLLKTGFDPLYTYYNVENYIASYNNGPGAVSITGYGQYKIGGEFAVVQEMTLDLDIEGRGPVHFDSGLVPAGAPFPVIDVSCAVHGFYCYDTVLVVNAKPFDDAGVPSPRAGLDEVRPNPFAHGTTISFTLDRPGRVDLTVVDLAGRRVRALASGQSLSAGQKSATWDGMRDDGRAAQAGVYWVLMRWPGGDDRRRIVKLD
;
A
#
# COMPACT_ATOMS: atom_id res chain seq x y z
N MET A 1 46.02 -25.77 -58.57
CA MET A 1 45.57 -26.39 -57.34
C MET A 1 45.40 -25.24 -56.28
N ILE A 2 44.20 -24.69 -56.18
CA ILE A 2 43.93 -23.51 -55.39
C ILE A 2 43.20 -23.97 -54.10
N LEU A 3 43.85 -23.75 -52.97
CA LEU A 3 43.25 -24.04 -51.64
C LEU A 3 42.35 -22.87 -51.22
N VAL A 4 41.07 -23.12 -51.11
CA VAL A 4 40.11 -22.20 -50.49
C VAL A 4 40.07 -22.46 -48.98
N ARG A 5 40.48 -21.48 -48.17
CA ARG A 5 40.27 -21.48 -46.71
C ARG A 5 38.87 -21.01 -46.38
N VAL A 6 38.08 -21.87 -45.77
CA VAL A 6 36.79 -21.53 -45.20
C VAL A 6 37.00 -21.07 -43.76
N SER A 7 36.76 -19.79 -43.45
CA SER A 7 36.73 -19.24 -42.10
C SER A 7 35.35 -19.40 -41.52
N THR A 8 35.21 -20.22 -40.51
CA THR A 8 33.98 -20.33 -39.70
C THR A 8 33.95 -19.21 -38.65
N ILE A 9 33.01 -18.32 -38.82
CA ILE A 9 32.69 -17.27 -37.82
C ILE A 9 31.73 -17.90 -36.82
N ALA A 10 32.18 -18.11 -35.58
CA ALA A 10 31.33 -18.52 -34.47
C ALA A 10 30.58 -17.27 -33.96
N ALA A 11 29.28 -17.21 -34.16
CA ALA A 11 28.41 -16.18 -33.56
C ALA A 11 28.14 -16.54 -32.10
N LEU A 12 28.65 -15.73 -31.18
CA LEU A 12 28.33 -15.80 -29.74
C LEU A 12 26.95 -15.15 -29.53
N ALA A 13 25.94 -15.97 -29.31
CA ALA A 13 24.63 -15.49 -28.91
C ALA A 13 24.67 -15.15 -27.40
N ALA A 14 24.67 -13.86 -27.07
CA ALA A 14 24.49 -13.40 -25.69
C ALA A 14 23.03 -13.60 -25.29
N VAL A 15 22.79 -14.55 -24.40
CA VAL A 15 21.47 -14.71 -23.75
C VAL A 15 21.33 -13.63 -22.69
N LEU A 16 20.55 -12.58 -23.03
CA LEU A 16 20.08 -11.60 -22.04
C LEU A 16 19.02 -12.28 -21.15
N ILE A 17 19.43 -12.70 -19.97
CA ILE A 17 18.49 -13.10 -18.91
C ILE A 17 17.86 -11.83 -18.40
N GLY A 18 16.71 -11.46 -18.97
CA GLY A 18 15.86 -10.40 -18.45
C GLY A 18 15.29 -10.82 -17.09
N ALA A 19 15.68 -10.12 -16.02
CA ALA A 19 15.01 -10.24 -14.75
C ALA A 19 13.53 -9.83 -14.94
N ALA A 20 12.63 -10.78 -14.80
CA ALA A 20 11.20 -10.50 -14.79
C ALA A 20 10.91 -9.55 -13.63
N PRO A 21 10.13 -8.45 -13.84
CA PRO A 21 9.70 -7.63 -12.72
C PRO A 21 8.86 -8.49 -11.78
N CYS A 22 9.18 -8.43 -10.50
CA CYS A 22 8.38 -9.06 -9.44
C CYS A 22 6.97 -8.43 -9.52
N ALA A 23 6.03 -9.16 -10.08
CA ALA A 23 4.66 -8.69 -10.19
C ALA A 23 4.09 -8.65 -8.76
N ALA A 24 3.88 -7.44 -8.24
CA ALA A 24 3.15 -7.25 -7.01
C ALA A 24 1.75 -7.86 -7.19
N THR A 25 1.39 -8.79 -6.31
CA THR A 25 0.05 -9.37 -6.31
C THR A 25 -0.97 -8.24 -6.14
N PRO A 26 -2.00 -8.13 -7.00
CA PRO A 26 -2.98 -7.06 -6.86
C PRO A 26 -3.67 -7.16 -5.50
N PRO A 27 -3.97 -6.02 -4.84
CA PRO A 27 -4.65 -6.01 -3.56
C PRO A 27 -6.02 -6.68 -3.68
N VAL A 28 -6.37 -7.51 -2.69
CA VAL A 28 -7.69 -8.15 -2.61
C VAL A 28 -8.74 -7.06 -2.43
N PRO A 29 -9.77 -6.96 -3.30
CA PRO A 29 -10.80 -5.93 -3.18
C PRO A 29 -11.48 -5.96 -1.81
N GLY A 30 -11.48 -4.84 -1.09
CA GLY A 30 -12.08 -4.71 0.24
C GLY A 30 -11.22 -5.21 1.41
N GLY A 31 -10.01 -5.71 1.15
CA GLY A 31 -9.06 -6.10 2.19
C GLY A 31 -8.19 -4.93 2.65
N THR A 32 -7.74 -4.98 3.91
CA THR A 32 -6.76 -4.05 4.48
C THR A 32 -5.39 -4.71 4.48
N ILE A 33 -4.39 -4.06 3.92
CA ILE A 33 -3.01 -4.54 3.95
C ILE A 33 -2.44 -4.27 5.35
N TYR A 34 -1.79 -5.28 5.92
CA TYR A 34 -1.04 -5.22 7.16
C TYR A 34 0.44 -5.42 6.89
N VAL A 35 1.28 -4.65 7.58
CA VAL A 35 2.74 -4.77 7.50
C VAL A 35 3.27 -5.25 8.84
N LEU A 36 4.19 -6.20 8.79
CA LEU A 36 4.88 -6.70 9.97
C LEU A 36 5.81 -5.63 10.54
N GLU A 37 5.64 -5.31 11.82
CA GLU A 37 6.60 -4.49 12.55
C GLU A 37 7.77 -5.36 13.02
N THR A 38 8.97 -5.03 12.60
CA THR A 38 10.15 -5.85 12.84
C THR A 38 11.30 -5.01 13.41
N PRO A 39 11.79 -5.29 14.62
CA PRO A 39 11.20 -6.21 15.60
C PRO A 39 9.85 -5.72 16.12
N PRO A 40 8.96 -6.56 16.75
CA PRO A 40 9.23 -7.88 17.29
C PRO A 40 8.88 -9.07 16.39
N SER A 41 8.28 -8.85 15.19
CA SER A 41 7.91 -9.95 14.30
C SER A 41 9.12 -10.83 13.98
N SER A 42 8.97 -12.14 14.22
CA SER A 42 10.08 -13.10 14.06
C SER A 42 9.59 -14.54 13.96
N LEU A 43 10.40 -15.36 13.31
CA LEU A 43 10.29 -16.82 13.37
C LEU A 43 11.25 -17.35 14.44
N VAL A 44 10.72 -17.99 15.46
CA VAL A 44 11.46 -18.52 16.61
C VAL A 44 11.43 -20.04 16.57
N ILE A 45 12.60 -20.67 16.57
CA ILE A 45 12.74 -22.12 16.53
C ILE A 45 13.56 -22.57 17.73
N GLY A 46 13.05 -23.55 18.47
CA GLY A 46 13.74 -24.10 19.63
C GLY A 46 12.82 -24.46 20.79
N CYS A 47 13.37 -24.58 21.99
CA CYS A 47 12.61 -25.00 23.15
C CYS A 47 11.84 -23.85 23.79
N GLN A 48 10.54 -24.02 23.83
CA GLN A 48 9.61 -23.17 24.56
C GLN A 48 9.30 -23.78 25.93
N GLY A 49 8.99 -22.95 26.93
CA GLY A 49 8.61 -23.43 28.27
C GLY A 49 9.73 -24.09 29.05
N PRO A 50 9.47 -25.23 29.76
CA PRO A 50 10.40 -25.82 30.74
C PRO A 50 11.56 -26.58 30.11
N CYS A 51 11.59 -26.78 28.81
CA CYS A 51 12.65 -27.52 28.10
C CYS A 51 13.90 -26.64 27.89
N ALA A 52 15.07 -27.14 28.25
CA ALA A 52 16.31 -26.37 28.15
C ALA A 52 17.08 -26.70 26.86
N CYS A 53 16.68 -26.11 25.74
CA CYS A 53 17.50 -26.11 24.53
C CYS A 53 17.58 -24.71 23.91
N PRO A 54 18.54 -24.43 23.01
CA PRO A 54 18.69 -23.12 22.43
C PRO A 54 17.46 -22.65 21.65
N LEU A 55 17.17 -21.35 21.75
CA LEU A 55 16.19 -20.65 20.93
C LEU A 55 16.91 -19.86 19.84
N PHE A 56 16.43 -19.97 18.62
CA PHE A 56 16.91 -19.20 17.48
C PHE A 56 15.78 -18.30 17.00
N SER A 57 15.93 -16.99 17.13
CA SER A 57 15.00 -16.01 16.62
C SER A 57 15.51 -15.37 15.34
N ARG A 58 14.64 -15.28 14.33
CA ARG A 58 14.94 -14.70 13.04
C ARG A 58 13.91 -13.61 12.73
N PRO A 59 14.30 -12.34 12.75
CA PRO A 59 13.41 -11.24 12.40
C PRO A 59 12.75 -11.47 11.04
N THR A 60 11.43 -11.36 10.97
CA THR A 60 10.64 -11.54 9.75
C THR A 60 10.09 -10.22 9.25
N TYR A 61 10.20 -9.98 7.95
CA TYR A 61 9.74 -8.78 7.25
C TYR A 61 8.71 -9.17 6.22
N GLY A 62 7.59 -8.47 6.14
CA GLY A 62 6.57 -8.80 5.17
C GLY A 62 5.23 -8.12 5.41
N SER A 63 4.21 -8.66 4.76
CA SER A 63 2.86 -8.14 4.81
C SER A 63 1.84 -9.24 4.53
N PHE A 64 0.57 -8.95 4.85
CA PHE A 64 -0.58 -9.77 4.49
C PHE A 64 -1.81 -8.89 4.30
N THR A 65 -2.87 -9.44 3.70
CA THR A 65 -4.15 -8.76 3.56
C THR A 65 -5.16 -9.35 4.53
N LEU A 66 -5.81 -8.50 5.32
CA LEU A 66 -6.90 -8.88 6.21
C LEU A 66 -8.23 -8.54 5.56
N LEU A 67 -9.02 -9.56 5.20
CA LEU A 67 -10.32 -9.43 4.56
C LEU A 67 -11.43 -9.82 5.54
N LYS A 68 -12.29 -8.86 5.92
CA LYS A 68 -13.43 -9.16 6.79
C LYS A 68 -14.42 -10.09 6.09
N THR A 69 -14.73 -11.23 6.71
CA THR A 69 -15.63 -12.24 6.16
C THR A 69 -16.99 -12.28 6.86
N GLY A 70 -17.06 -11.83 8.12
CA GLY A 70 -18.31 -11.82 8.87
C GLY A 70 -18.15 -11.32 10.28
N PHE A 71 -19.25 -11.39 11.04
CA PHE A 71 -19.27 -11.14 12.48
C PHE A 71 -20.46 -11.87 13.11
N ASP A 72 -20.34 -12.20 14.38
CA ASP A 72 -21.41 -12.61 15.28
C ASP A 72 -21.41 -11.68 16.52
N PRO A 73 -22.30 -11.86 17.51
CA PRO A 73 -22.35 -11.02 18.70
C PRO A 73 -21.06 -10.98 19.53
N LEU A 74 -20.19 -11.98 19.39
CA LEU A 74 -18.95 -12.09 20.17
C LEU A 74 -17.71 -11.75 19.37
N TYR A 75 -17.65 -12.12 18.08
CA TYR A 75 -16.43 -12.05 17.29
C TYR A 75 -16.65 -11.39 15.91
N THR A 76 -15.61 -10.77 15.43
CA THR A 76 -15.45 -10.39 14.02
C THR A 76 -14.43 -11.33 13.39
N TYR A 77 -14.74 -11.85 12.20
CA TYR A 77 -13.98 -12.87 11.48
C TYR A 77 -13.34 -12.27 10.24
N TYR A 78 -12.10 -12.70 9.97
CA TYR A 78 -11.31 -12.25 8.83
C TYR A 78 -10.58 -13.44 8.19
N ASN A 79 -10.41 -13.40 6.85
CA ASN A 79 -9.40 -14.18 6.18
C ASN A 79 -8.07 -13.40 6.18
N VAL A 80 -6.98 -14.13 6.38
CA VAL A 80 -5.62 -13.67 6.12
C VAL A 80 -5.23 -14.16 4.73
N GLU A 81 -5.11 -13.24 3.80
CA GLU A 81 -4.80 -13.51 2.40
C GLU A 81 -3.42 -12.95 2.04
N ASN A 82 -2.75 -13.58 1.08
CA ASN A 82 -1.47 -13.11 0.57
C ASN A 82 -0.44 -12.85 1.69
N TYR A 83 -0.30 -13.78 2.65
CA TYR A 83 0.77 -13.69 3.62
C TYR A 83 2.09 -13.89 2.89
N ILE A 84 2.91 -12.85 2.83
CA ILE A 84 4.21 -12.84 2.17
C ILE A 84 5.22 -12.24 3.14
N ALA A 85 6.17 -13.05 3.58
CA ALA A 85 7.23 -12.60 4.47
C ALA A 85 8.58 -13.25 4.11
N SER A 86 9.64 -12.75 4.70
CA SER A 86 10.97 -13.33 4.57
C SER A 86 11.82 -13.08 5.81
N TYR A 87 12.82 -13.94 6.02
CA TYR A 87 13.88 -13.73 6.99
C TYR A 87 15.24 -14.06 6.40
N ASN A 88 16.31 -13.50 6.96
CA ASN A 88 17.68 -13.82 6.54
C ASN A 88 18.20 -15.04 7.28
N ASN A 89 18.75 -15.99 6.50
CA ASN A 89 19.39 -17.21 7.00
C ASN A 89 20.91 -17.26 6.69
N GLY A 90 21.60 -16.13 6.79
CA GLY A 90 23.02 -16.02 6.48
C GLY A 90 23.30 -15.92 4.98
N PRO A 91 23.26 -17.01 4.22
CA PRO A 91 23.59 -16.97 2.80
C PRO A 91 22.48 -16.40 1.89
N GLY A 92 21.25 -16.22 2.40
CA GLY A 92 20.15 -15.73 1.57
C GLY A 92 18.88 -15.43 2.37
N ALA A 93 17.90 -14.87 1.67
CA ALA A 93 16.56 -14.66 2.21
C ALA A 93 15.71 -15.92 2.02
N VAL A 94 15.07 -16.35 3.09
CA VAL A 94 14.09 -17.44 3.10
C VAL A 94 12.70 -16.85 2.96
N SER A 95 11.92 -17.31 1.98
CA SER A 95 10.56 -16.86 1.75
C SER A 95 9.55 -17.64 2.61
N ILE A 96 8.52 -16.94 3.07
CA ILE A 96 7.36 -17.48 3.77
C ILE A 96 6.14 -16.99 3.03
N THR A 97 5.27 -17.89 2.57
CA THR A 97 4.04 -17.51 1.87
C THR A 97 2.87 -18.36 2.39
N GLY A 98 1.66 -17.82 2.36
CA GLY A 98 0.49 -18.59 2.75
C GLY A 98 -0.76 -17.76 2.97
N TYR A 99 -1.66 -18.32 3.76
CA TYR A 99 -2.98 -17.76 4.08
C TYR A 99 -3.43 -18.26 5.45
N GLY A 100 -4.57 -17.76 5.91
CA GLY A 100 -5.12 -18.20 7.18
C GLY A 100 -6.40 -17.51 7.58
N GLN A 101 -6.67 -17.51 8.87
CA GLN A 101 -7.83 -16.86 9.47
C GLN A 101 -7.44 -16.07 10.71
N TYR A 102 -8.20 -15.02 10.98
CA TYR A 102 -8.07 -14.22 12.18
C TYR A 102 -9.45 -13.88 12.74
N LYS A 103 -9.61 -13.98 14.04
CA LYS A 103 -10.82 -13.48 14.71
C LYS A 103 -10.45 -12.67 15.95
N ILE A 104 -11.28 -11.69 16.27
CA ILE A 104 -11.14 -10.83 17.43
C ILE A 104 -12.50 -10.47 18.01
N GLY A 105 -12.59 -10.42 19.32
CA GLY A 105 -13.81 -10.09 20.05
C GLY A 105 -13.75 -10.61 21.47
N GLY A 106 -14.91 -10.89 22.07
CA GLY A 106 -15.06 -11.47 23.40
C GLY A 106 -16.06 -10.71 24.26
N GLU A 107 -16.66 -11.39 25.23
CA GLU A 107 -17.72 -10.85 26.09
C GLU A 107 -17.16 -10.01 27.25
N PHE A 108 -16.12 -10.51 27.92
CA PHE A 108 -15.56 -9.87 29.14
C PHE A 108 -14.18 -9.23 28.91
N ALA A 109 -13.43 -9.73 27.94
CA ALA A 109 -12.13 -9.21 27.56
C ALA A 109 -11.93 -9.38 26.05
N VAL A 110 -11.15 -8.50 25.44
CA VAL A 110 -10.81 -8.66 24.04
C VAL A 110 -9.81 -9.80 23.89
N VAL A 111 -10.23 -10.83 23.19
CA VAL A 111 -9.40 -11.98 22.82
C VAL A 111 -9.27 -12.08 21.31
N GLN A 112 -8.22 -12.74 20.87
CA GLN A 112 -7.93 -12.93 19.45
C GLN A 112 -7.44 -14.35 19.20
N GLU A 113 -7.56 -14.80 17.96
CA GLU A 113 -7.01 -16.08 17.49
C GLU A 113 -6.58 -15.91 16.04
N MET A 114 -5.40 -16.42 15.73
CA MET A 114 -4.86 -16.45 14.38
C MET A 114 -4.40 -17.86 14.04
N THR A 115 -4.86 -18.36 12.91
CA THR A 115 -4.37 -19.60 12.32
C THR A 115 -3.78 -19.30 10.96
N LEU A 116 -2.63 -19.90 10.63
CA LEU A 116 -1.92 -19.67 9.39
C LEU A 116 -1.43 -21.01 8.81
N ASP A 117 -1.64 -21.22 7.52
CA ASP A 117 -1.04 -22.29 6.75
C ASP A 117 0.05 -21.70 5.87
N LEU A 118 1.32 -21.89 6.28
CA LEU A 118 2.47 -21.20 5.69
C LEU A 118 3.44 -22.18 5.05
N ASP A 119 3.81 -21.91 3.82
CA ASP A 119 4.90 -22.57 3.13
C ASP A 119 6.20 -21.81 3.38
N ILE A 120 7.19 -22.49 3.96
CA ILE A 120 8.53 -21.97 4.23
C ILE A 120 9.49 -22.63 3.26
N GLU A 121 10.09 -21.86 2.35
CA GLU A 121 11.05 -22.34 1.32
C GLU A 121 10.47 -23.33 0.31
N GLY A 122 9.16 -23.36 0.04
CA GLY A 122 8.57 -24.32 -0.90
C GLY A 122 8.53 -25.78 -0.37
N ARG A 123 8.58 -25.98 0.96
CA ARG A 123 8.56 -27.31 1.58
C ARG A 123 7.13 -27.84 1.83
N GLY A 124 6.15 -27.07 1.48
CA GLY A 124 4.74 -27.33 1.72
C GLY A 124 4.20 -26.65 2.97
N PRO A 125 2.86 -26.55 3.10
CA PRO A 125 2.21 -25.78 4.15
C PRO A 125 2.42 -26.42 5.54
N VAL A 126 2.78 -25.59 6.49
CA VAL A 126 2.87 -25.90 7.92
C VAL A 126 1.79 -25.08 8.63
N HIS A 127 1.01 -25.74 9.49
CA HIS A 127 -0.05 -25.11 10.23
C HIS A 127 0.49 -24.46 11.51
N PHE A 128 0.15 -23.19 11.71
CA PHE A 128 0.46 -22.39 12.89
C PHE A 128 -0.83 -21.95 13.55
N ASP A 129 -0.94 -22.11 14.87
CA ASP A 129 -2.11 -21.74 15.65
C ASP A 129 -1.69 -20.97 16.92
N SER A 130 -2.36 -19.87 17.21
CA SER A 130 -2.16 -19.12 18.45
C SER A 130 -3.03 -19.66 19.59
N GLY A 131 -4.09 -20.42 19.27
CA GLY A 131 -5.22 -20.58 20.16
C GLY A 131 -5.90 -19.24 20.46
N LEU A 132 -6.94 -19.29 21.30
CA LEU A 132 -7.64 -18.08 21.74
C LEU A 132 -6.86 -17.42 22.88
N VAL A 133 -6.26 -16.27 22.62
CA VAL A 133 -5.40 -15.54 23.54
C VAL A 133 -5.90 -14.11 23.79
N PRO A 134 -5.59 -13.48 24.94
CA PRO A 134 -5.87 -12.07 25.14
C PRO A 134 -5.22 -11.21 24.03
N ALA A 135 -5.92 -10.17 23.58
CA ALA A 135 -5.33 -9.22 22.63
C ALA A 135 -4.25 -8.40 23.36
N GLY A 136 -3.00 -8.45 22.87
CA GLY A 136 -1.87 -7.72 23.42
C GLY A 136 -1.91 -6.22 23.17
N ALA A 137 -2.65 -5.79 22.13
CA ALA A 137 -2.84 -4.40 21.75
C ALA A 137 -4.29 -4.14 21.29
N PRO A 138 -4.75 -2.88 21.30
CA PRO A 138 -6.05 -2.53 20.75
C PRO A 138 -6.06 -2.75 19.22
N PHE A 139 -7.12 -3.41 18.71
CA PHE A 139 -7.34 -3.47 17.27
C PHE A 139 -7.46 -2.04 16.68
N PRO A 140 -6.84 -1.72 15.53
CA PRO A 140 -6.38 -2.65 14.49
C PRO A 140 -4.95 -3.17 14.61
N VAL A 141 -4.22 -2.93 15.69
CA VAL A 141 -2.91 -3.58 15.86
C VAL A 141 -3.12 -5.07 16.18
N ILE A 142 -2.36 -5.93 15.51
CA ILE A 142 -2.34 -7.37 15.75
C ILE A 142 -1.01 -7.70 16.43
N ASP A 143 -1.09 -8.32 17.60
CA ASP A 143 0.07 -8.80 18.36
C ASP A 143 -0.25 -10.20 18.89
N VAL A 144 0.24 -11.21 18.15
CA VAL A 144 -0.08 -12.62 18.40
C VAL A 144 1.10 -13.52 18.07
N SER A 145 1.24 -14.61 18.81
CA SER A 145 2.22 -15.66 18.54
C SER A 145 1.50 -16.95 18.15
N CYS A 146 1.87 -17.54 17.01
CA CYS A 146 1.30 -18.77 16.50
C CYS A 146 2.35 -19.87 16.52
N ALA A 147 2.02 -21.04 17.06
CA ALA A 147 2.92 -22.17 17.23
C ALA A 147 2.50 -23.36 16.36
N VAL A 148 3.45 -24.20 15.99
CA VAL A 148 3.16 -25.46 15.29
C VAL A 148 2.73 -26.56 16.25
N HIS A 149 3.32 -26.63 17.44
CA HIS A 149 3.08 -27.69 18.43
C HIS A 149 2.53 -27.16 19.77
N GLY A 150 1.92 -25.96 19.76
CA GLY A 150 1.25 -25.40 20.94
C GLY A 150 2.17 -24.89 22.04
N PHE A 151 3.33 -24.37 21.68
CA PHE A 151 4.32 -23.77 22.59
C PHE A 151 4.92 -24.77 23.61
N TYR A 152 5.00 -26.03 23.25
CA TYR A 152 5.52 -27.04 24.15
C TYR A 152 6.84 -27.66 23.64
N CYS A 153 7.87 -27.60 24.48
CA CYS A 153 9.22 -28.08 24.18
C CYS A 153 9.76 -27.54 22.85
N TYR A 154 10.35 -28.39 22.00
CA TYR A 154 10.88 -27.94 20.72
C TYR A 154 9.74 -27.58 19.76
N ASP A 155 9.65 -26.31 19.42
CA ASP A 155 8.59 -25.77 18.60
C ASP A 155 9.10 -24.73 17.60
N THR A 156 8.29 -24.46 16.59
CA THR A 156 8.42 -23.34 15.67
C THR A 156 7.29 -22.36 15.94
N VAL A 157 7.64 -21.16 16.36
CA VAL A 157 6.71 -20.09 16.72
C VAL A 157 6.90 -18.91 15.80
N LEU A 158 5.82 -18.47 15.19
CA LEU A 158 5.77 -17.22 14.42
C LEU A 158 5.18 -16.13 15.29
N VAL A 159 5.97 -15.12 15.60
CA VAL A 159 5.52 -13.90 16.26
C VAL A 159 5.06 -12.93 15.19
N VAL A 160 3.78 -12.56 15.23
CA VAL A 160 3.14 -11.61 14.32
C VAL A 160 2.79 -10.36 15.10
N ASN A 161 3.55 -9.30 14.89
CA ASN A 161 3.18 -7.96 15.30
C ASN A 161 2.97 -7.13 14.04
N ALA A 162 1.73 -6.71 13.80
CA ALA A 162 1.38 -6.07 12.54
C ALA A 162 0.38 -4.95 12.74
N LYS A 163 0.49 -3.95 11.90
CA LYS A 163 -0.44 -2.83 11.84
C LYS A 163 -0.94 -2.64 10.40
N PRO A 164 -2.13 -2.05 10.24
CA PRO A 164 -2.57 -1.62 8.94
C PRO A 164 -1.46 -0.82 8.26
N PHE A 165 -1.22 -1.12 6.99
CA PHE A 165 -0.40 -0.26 6.16
C PHE A 165 -1.14 1.07 6.03
N ASP A 166 -0.84 1.97 6.95
CA ASP A 166 -1.18 3.37 6.77
C ASP A 166 -0.20 3.88 5.72
N ASP A 167 -0.73 4.19 4.55
CA ASP A 167 -0.03 4.98 3.52
C ASP A 167 0.29 6.41 4.03
N ALA A 168 0.24 6.61 5.34
CA ALA A 168 0.53 7.85 6.05
C ALA A 168 2.02 8.21 6.08
N GLY A 169 2.88 7.37 5.52
CA GLY A 169 4.28 7.67 5.25
C GLY A 169 4.55 8.08 3.81
N VAL A 170 3.68 7.70 2.88
CA VAL A 170 3.45 8.33 1.59
C VAL A 170 2.06 8.96 1.74
N PRO A 171 1.91 10.29 1.74
CA PRO A 171 0.57 10.85 1.77
C PRO A 171 -0.17 10.24 0.59
N SER A 172 -1.16 9.37 0.85
CA SER A 172 -2.15 9.02 -0.16
C SER A 172 -2.52 10.34 -0.79
N PRO A 173 -2.34 10.49 -2.11
CA PRO A 173 -2.65 11.77 -2.70
C PRO A 173 -4.12 12.00 -2.40
N ARG A 174 -4.38 12.83 -1.40
CA ARG A 174 -5.74 13.26 -1.08
C ARG A 174 -6.23 13.93 -2.34
N ALA A 175 -7.27 13.39 -2.93
CA ALA A 175 -7.86 14.06 -4.08
C ALA A 175 -8.21 15.48 -3.69
N GLY A 176 -7.76 16.45 -4.49
CA GLY A 176 -7.95 17.87 -4.22
C GLY A 176 -6.89 18.73 -4.89
N LEU A 177 -6.98 20.03 -4.63
CA LEU A 177 -6.03 21.04 -5.10
C LEU A 177 -4.78 21.06 -4.21
N ASP A 178 -3.62 20.72 -4.77
CA ASP A 178 -2.35 20.69 -4.05
C ASP A 178 -1.77 22.10 -3.90
N GLU A 179 -1.45 22.74 -5.01
CA GLU A 179 -0.74 24.00 -5.04
C GLU A 179 -1.08 24.85 -6.26
N VAL A 180 -0.93 26.16 -6.10
CA VAL A 180 -1.04 27.14 -7.19
C VAL A 180 0.22 27.99 -7.19
N ARG A 181 1.04 27.89 -8.24
CA ARG A 181 2.28 28.65 -8.38
C ARG A 181 2.49 29.21 -9.79
N PRO A 182 2.97 30.45 -9.88
CA PRO A 182 3.09 31.45 -8.82
C PRO A 182 1.72 31.94 -8.34
N ASN A 183 1.65 32.35 -7.07
CA ASN A 183 0.48 33.00 -6.48
C ASN A 183 0.95 34.02 -5.42
N PRO A 184 0.87 35.33 -5.61
CA PRO A 184 0.25 36.05 -6.77
C PRO A 184 0.97 35.85 -8.12
N PHE A 185 0.25 36.08 -9.24
CA PHE A 185 0.81 35.97 -10.59
C PHE A 185 0.40 37.14 -11.48
N ALA A 186 1.21 37.46 -12.50
CA ALA A 186 0.92 38.45 -13.53
C ALA A 186 0.52 37.82 -14.87
N HIS A 187 1.29 36.89 -15.37
CA HIS A 187 1.13 36.37 -16.75
C HIS A 187 0.54 34.95 -16.83
N GLY A 188 0.57 34.21 -15.74
CA GLY A 188 0.02 32.86 -15.70
C GLY A 188 0.38 32.12 -14.41
N THR A 189 -0.41 31.12 -14.07
CA THR A 189 -0.19 30.28 -12.88
C THR A 189 -0.52 28.84 -13.19
N THR A 190 0.23 27.93 -12.58
CA THR A 190 0.01 26.48 -12.66
C THR A 190 -0.73 26.02 -11.41
N ILE A 191 -1.80 25.30 -11.64
CA ILE A 191 -2.65 24.70 -10.61
C ILE A 191 -2.35 23.22 -10.60
N SER A 192 -1.72 22.74 -9.54
CA SER A 192 -1.47 21.32 -9.31
C SER A 192 -2.60 20.72 -8.48
N PHE A 193 -3.03 19.53 -8.84
CA PHE A 193 -4.06 18.81 -8.12
C PHE A 193 -3.81 17.30 -8.23
N THR A 194 -4.39 16.55 -7.30
CA THR A 194 -4.21 15.11 -7.21
C THR A 194 -5.57 14.40 -7.23
N LEU A 195 -5.62 13.24 -7.87
CA LEU A 195 -6.75 12.31 -7.84
C LEU A 195 -6.34 11.01 -7.17
N ASP A 196 -7.13 10.55 -6.20
CA ASP A 196 -6.97 9.26 -5.50
C ASP A 196 -7.31 8.06 -6.40
N ARG A 197 -8.19 8.27 -7.39
CA ARG A 197 -8.67 7.27 -8.35
C ARG A 197 -9.00 7.91 -9.70
N PRO A 198 -9.04 7.13 -10.80
CA PRO A 198 -9.46 7.65 -12.08
C PRO A 198 -10.89 8.21 -12.01
N GLY A 199 -11.12 9.37 -12.63
CA GLY A 199 -12.43 10.02 -12.57
C GLY A 199 -12.57 11.21 -13.51
N ARG A 200 -13.79 11.74 -13.59
CA ARG A 200 -14.07 12.99 -14.30
C ARG A 200 -13.79 14.18 -13.41
N VAL A 201 -13.14 15.19 -13.94
CA VAL A 201 -12.76 16.41 -13.22
C VAL A 201 -13.29 17.63 -13.95
N ASP A 202 -13.90 18.52 -13.16
CA ASP A 202 -14.19 19.90 -13.55
C ASP A 202 -13.25 20.83 -12.78
N LEU A 203 -12.51 21.67 -13.50
CA LEU A 203 -11.64 22.68 -12.93
C LEU A 203 -12.00 24.04 -13.49
N THR A 204 -12.42 24.95 -12.62
CA THR A 204 -13.01 26.23 -13.02
C THR A 204 -12.43 27.36 -12.18
N VAL A 205 -12.10 28.49 -12.84
CA VAL A 205 -11.78 29.74 -12.16
C VAL A 205 -13.04 30.60 -12.07
N VAL A 206 -13.34 31.08 -10.87
CA VAL A 206 -14.48 31.98 -10.59
C VAL A 206 -14.04 33.27 -9.90
N ASP A 207 -14.82 34.33 -10.07
CA ASP A 207 -14.61 35.59 -9.35
C ASP A 207 -15.22 35.54 -7.92
N LEU A 208 -15.08 36.62 -7.17
CA LEU A 208 -15.63 36.72 -5.81
C LEU A 208 -17.14 36.59 -5.72
N ALA A 209 -17.87 36.85 -6.82
CA ALA A 209 -19.30 36.65 -6.91
C ALA A 209 -19.69 35.23 -7.34
N GLY A 210 -18.74 34.33 -7.49
CA GLY A 210 -18.95 32.94 -7.93
C GLY A 210 -19.22 32.79 -9.43
N ARG A 211 -19.06 33.86 -10.21
CA ARG A 211 -19.29 33.81 -11.67
C ARG A 211 -18.07 33.16 -12.33
N ARG A 212 -18.32 32.25 -13.27
CA ARG A 212 -17.26 31.58 -14.03
C ARG A 212 -16.48 32.58 -14.89
N VAL A 213 -15.17 32.56 -14.69
CA VAL A 213 -14.18 33.34 -15.44
C VAL A 213 -13.55 32.50 -16.52
N ARG A 214 -13.11 31.28 -16.19
CA ARG A 214 -12.45 30.35 -17.09
C ARG A 214 -12.73 28.91 -16.72
N ALA A 215 -13.08 28.07 -17.69
CA ALA A 215 -13.08 26.62 -17.53
C ALA A 215 -11.70 26.08 -17.96
N LEU A 216 -11.00 25.42 -17.06
CA LEU A 216 -9.68 24.81 -17.31
C LEU A 216 -9.83 23.33 -17.67
N ALA A 217 -10.78 22.63 -17.06
CA ALA A 217 -11.21 21.29 -17.44
C ALA A 217 -12.74 21.19 -17.27
N SER A 218 -13.41 20.50 -18.18
CA SER A 218 -14.86 20.27 -18.12
C SER A 218 -15.15 18.79 -18.35
N GLY A 219 -15.49 18.06 -17.27
CA GLY A 219 -15.78 16.63 -17.33
C GLY A 219 -14.65 15.77 -17.90
N GLN A 220 -13.40 16.23 -17.78
CA GLN A 220 -12.25 15.53 -18.34
C GLN A 220 -11.96 14.26 -17.56
N SER A 221 -11.94 13.10 -18.25
CA SER A 221 -11.55 11.83 -17.64
C SER A 221 -10.03 11.78 -17.46
N LEU A 222 -9.58 11.69 -16.22
CA LEU A 222 -8.16 11.66 -15.84
C LEU A 222 -7.85 10.40 -15.04
N SER A 223 -6.63 9.88 -15.19
CA SER A 223 -6.09 8.80 -14.34
C SER A 223 -5.76 9.31 -12.94
N ALA A 224 -5.66 8.40 -11.94
CA ALA A 224 -5.16 8.71 -10.62
C ALA A 224 -3.76 9.35 -10.65
N GLY A 225 -3.36 10.00 -9.54
CA GLY A 225 -2.09 10.67 -9.36
C GLY A 225 -2.13 12.16 -9.61
N GLN A 226 -0.96 12.80 -9.53
CA GLN A 226 -0.79 14.23 -9.65
C GLN A 226 -0.98 14.70 -11.10
N LYS A 227 -1.67 15.82 -11.25
CA LYS A 227 -1.98 16.51 -12.51
C LYS A 227 -1.76 18.00 -12.39
N SER A 228 -1.72 18.70 -13.51
CA SER A 228 -1.63 20.16 -13.50
C SER A 228 -2.46 20.75 -14.64
N ALA A 229 -2.95 21.97 -14.41
CA ALA A 229 -3.58 22.83 -15.41
C ALA A 229 -3.00 24.24 -15.28
N THR A 230 -2.90 24.95 -16.39
CA THR A 230 -2.39 26.32 -16.40
C THR A 230 -3.52 27.30 -16.69
N TRP A 231 -3.56 28.38 -15.90
CA TRP A 231 -4.39 29.52 -16.21
C TRP A 231 -3.51 30.69 -16.64
N ASP A 232 -3.74 31.17 -17.86
CA ASP A 232 -3.04 32.27 -18.51
C ASP A 232 -3.54 33.67 -18.08
N GLY A 233 -4.48 33.72 -17.15
CA GLY A 233 -5.12 34.96 -16.73
C GLY A 233 -6.20 35.46 -17.69
N MET A 234 -6.58 34.66 -18.68
CA MET A 234 -7.65 35.01 -19.64
C MET A 234 -8.99 34.44 -19.22
N ARG A 235 -10.07 35.10 -19.64
CA ARG A 235 -11.46 34.67 -19.47
C ARG A 235 -11.87 33.69 -20.58
N ASP A 236 -13.04 33.07 -20.46
CA ASP A 236 -13.60 32.22 -21.51
C ASP A 236 -13.83 32.97 -22.84
N ASP A 237 -14.08 34.29 -22.78
CA ASP A 237 -14.28 35.15 -23.94
C ASP A 237 -12.97 35.63 -24.60
N GLY A 238 -11.81 35.16 -24.14
CA GLY A 238 -10.50 35.52 -24.65
C GLY A 238 -9.96 36.88 -24.19
N ARG A 239 -10.67 37.58 -23.30
CA ARG A 239 -10.21 38.85 -22.75
C ARG A 239 -9.40 38.60 -21.47
N ALA A 240 -8.46 39.49 -21.17
CA ALA A 240 -7.73 39.42 -19.90
C ALA A 240 -8.70 39.60 -18.70
N ALA A 241 -8.53 38.74 -17.71
CA ALA A 241 -9.19 38.94 -16.43
C ALA A 241 -8.55 40.14 -15.72
N GLN A 242 -9.32 40.92 -15.01
CA GLN A 242 -8.83 42.08 -14.24
C GLN A 242 -7.94 41.60 -13.09
N ALA A 243 -7.03 42.47 -12.64
CA ALA A 243 -6.31 42.20 -11.40
C ALA A 243 -7.30 42.04 -10.23
N GLY A 244 -7.04 41.08 -9.38
CA GLY A 244 -7.93 40.79 -8.28
C GLY A 244 -7.81 39.38 -7.72
N VAL A 245 -8.75 39.04 -6.83
CA VAL A 245 -8.84 37.73 -6.18
C VAL A 245 -9.84 36.86 -6.91
N TYR A 246 -9.43 35.63 -7.14
CA TYR A 246 -10.20 34.58 -7.80
C TYR A 246 -10.18 33.32 -6.96
N TRP A 247 -11.03 32.36 -7.28
CA TRP A 247 -11.03 31.03 -6.73
C TRP A 247 -10.90 30.00 -7.84
N VAL A 248 -10.03 29.02 -7.66
CA VAL A 248 -10.06 27.78 -8.40
C VAL A 248 -11.00 26.83 -7.70
N LEU A 249 -11.97 26.30 -8.40
CA LEU A 249 -12.88 25.26 -7.93
C LEU A 249 -12.56 23.98 -8.68
N MET A 250 -12.34 22.90 -7.95
CA MET A 250 -12.19 21.55 -8.47
C MET A 250 -13.36 20.70 -8.01
N ARG A 251 -13.95 19.92 -8.94
CA ARG A 251 -14.99 18.93 -8.62
C ARG A 251 -14.60 17.59 -9.25
N TRP A 252 -14.81 16.53 -8.49
CA TRP A 252 -14.58 15.15 -8.94
C TRP A 252 -15.59 14.21 -8.25
N PRO A 253 -15.73 12.91 -8.63
CA PRO A 253 -16.72 12.00 -8.06
C PRO A 253 -16.61 11.74 -6.56
N GLY A 254 -15.51 12.13 -5.93
CA GLY A 254 -15.26 11.98 -4.48
C GLY A 254 -15.45 13.25 -3.66
N GLY A 255 -15.70 14.41 -4.29
CA GLY A 255 -15.84 15.67 -3.57
C GLY A 255 -15.58 16.92 -4.39
N ASP A 256 -15.36 18.00 -3.69
CA ASP A 256 -14.94 19.28 -4.25
C ASP A 256 -13.89 19.95 -3.37
N ASP A 257 -13.07 20.81 -3.98
CA ASP A 257 -12.06 21.61 -3.29
C ASP A 257 -11.96 22.99 -3.93
N ARG A 258 -11.45 23.97 -3.18
CA ARG A 258 -11.26 25.34 -3.66
C ARG A 258 -9.99 25.96 -3.12
N ARG A 259 -9.33 26.77 -3.99
CA ARG A 259 -8.14 27.50 -3.60
C ARG A 259 -8.17 28.94 -4.10
N ARG A 260 -7.74 29.87 -3.23
CA ARG A 260 -7.65 31.28 -3.58
C ARG A 260 -6.41 31.55 -4.42
N ILE A 261 -6.58 32.36 -5.47
CA ILE A 261 -5.50 32.85 -6.32
C ILE A 261 -5.61 34.38 -6.48
N VAL A 262 -4.48 35.04 -6.64
CA VAL A 262 -4.39 36.49 -6.80
C VAL A 262 -3.72 36.80 -8.13
N LYS A 263 -4.43 37.49 -9.02
CA LYS A 263 -3.89 38.02 -10.29
C LYS A 263 -3.47 39.46 -10.06
N LEU A 264 -2.25 39.76 -10.48
CA LEU A 264 -1.69 41.11 -10.58
C LEU A 264 -1.98 41.71 -11.96
N ASP A 265 -1.72 43.00 -12.10
CA ASP A 265 -1.79 43.69 -13.41
C ASP A 265 -0.67 43.21 -14.34
#